data_dc1b918e06d9d8b23737fd9e94f76662
#
_entry.id   dc1b918e06d9d8b23737fd9e94f76662
#
_cell.length_a   1.000
_cell.length_b   1.000
_cell.length_c   1.000
_cell.angle_alpha   90.00
_cell.angle_beta   90.00
_cell.angle_gamma   90.00
#
_symmetry.space_group_name_H-M   'P 1'
#
loop_
_entity.id
_entity.type
_entity.pdbx_description
1 polymer ?
#
loop_
_entity_poly.entity_id
_entity_poly.type
_entity_poly.pdbx_seq_one_letter_code
_entity_poly.pdbx_strand_id
1 'polypeptide(L)'
;TGMIDTRDVGKVIAKVLSEEGHSSMNYEITGPEILSFYDVAETFSNVLNKTVNYIDLPMPAYKEILSNFLTNQWHLDAVIDLFEGIREGGIEEKTDTYTTLMGEPPKSLEEFIIEHSFIFKN
;
A
#
# COMPACT_ATOMS: atom_id res chain seq x y z
N THR A 1 -0.39 7.55 -2.10
CA THR A 1 -0.76 6.80 -0.89
C THR A 1 0.46 6.48 -0.04
N GLY A 2 0.25 6.40 1.27
CA GLY A 2 1.27 5.98 2.22
C GLY A 2 1.30 4.45 2.38
N MET A 3 1.65 3.72 1.34
CA MET A 3 1.66 2.26 1.33
C MET A 3 2.57 1.68 2.41
N ILE A 4 2.09 0.67 3.12
CA ILE A 4 2.85 -0.02 4.17
C ILE A 4 2.86 -1.52 3.91
N ASP A 5 3.99 -2.17 4.19
CA ASP A 5 4.11 -3.62 4.15
C ASP A 5 3.21 -4.25 5.23
N THR A 6 2.41 -5.21 4.86
CA THR A 6 1.49 -5.89 5.80
C THR A 6 2.22 -6.59 6.94
N ARG A 7 3.47 -6.99 6.75
CA ARG A 7 4.30 -7.58 7.80
C ARG A 7 4.64 -6.54 8.88
N ASP A 8 4.82 -5.29 8.48
CA ASP A 8 5.05 -4.19 9.43
C ASP A 8 3.77 -3.90 10.22
N VAL A 9 2.60 -3.97 9.60
CA VAL A 9 1.32 -3.90 10.31
C VAL A 9 1.21 -5.02 11.34
N GLY A 10 1.60 -6.24 10.97
CA GLY A 10 1.63 -7.39 11.88
C GLY A 10 2.54 -7.17 13.10
N LYS A 11 3.69 -6.56 12.91
CA LYS A 11 4.61 -6.22 14.01
C LYS A 11 3.98 -5.22 14.99
N VAL A 12 3.28 -4.21 14.49
CA VAL A 12 2.58 -3.24 15.34
C VAL A 12 1.47 -3.93 16.13
N ILE A 13 0.68 -4.77 15.48
CA ILE A 13 -0.40 -5.52 16.14
C ILE A 13 0.16 -6.38 17.27
N ALA A 14 1.22 -7.13 17.00
CA ALA A 14 1.86 -7.98 18.00
C ALA A 14 2.38 -7.17 19.20
N LYS A 15 2.99 -6.02 18.96
CA LYS A 15 3.47 -5.15 20.01
C LYS A 15 2.34 -4.59 20.87
N VAL A 16 1.31 -4.06 20.24
CA VAL A 16 0.15 -3.46 20.92
C VAL A 16 -0.59 -4.49 21.79
N LEU A 17 -0.71 -5.73 21.31
CA LEU A 17 -1.36 -6.80 22.05
C LEU A 17 -0.52 -7.38 23.19
N SER A 18 0.80 -7.26 23.12
CA SER A 18 1.72 -7.83 24.11
C SER A 18 2.17 -6.84 25.19
N GLU A 19 1.85 -5.55 25.05
CA GLU A 19 2.21 -4.49 25.97
C GLU A 19 0.99 -3.84 26.61
N GLU A 20 1.17 -3.28 27.80
CA GLU A 20 0.13 -2.44 28.44
C GLU A 20 0.22 -0.99 27.94
N GLY A 21 -0.84 -0.22 28.17
CA GLY A 21 -0.89 1.21 27.87
C GLY A 21 -1.46 1.56 26.51
N HIS A 22 -1.95 0.58 25.75
CA HIS A 22 -2.53 0.81 24.41
C HIS A 22 -4.07 0.77 24.39
N SER A 23 -4.73 0.52 25.52
CA SER A 23 -6.18 0.51 25.62
C SER A 23 -6.79 1.85 25.19
N SER A 24 -7.81 1.79 24.35
CA SER A 24 -8.53 2.98 23.83
C SER A 24 -7.66 3.91 22.98
N MET A 25 -6.48 3.47 22.57
CA MET A 25 -5.63 4.23 21.64
C MET A 25 -6.02 3.91 20.20
N ASN A 26 -5.91 4.92 19.36
CA ASN A 26 -6.11 4.81 17.92
C ASN A 26 -4.80 5.21 17.21
N TYR A 27 -4.24 4.30 16.44
CA TYR A 27 -2.97 4.52 15.74
C TYR A 27 -3.18 4.50 14.23
N GLU A 28 -2.84 5.61 13.58
CA GLU A 28 -2.71 5.65 12.13
C GLU A 28 -1.28 5.30 11.74
N ILE A 29 -1.09 4.19 11.04
CA ILE A 29 0.22 3.76 10.55
C ILE A 29 0.25 3.79 9.04
N THR A 30 1.33 4.37 8.51
CA THR A 30 1.59 4.44 7.07
C THR A 30 3.00 3.94 6.79
N GLY A 31 3.28 3.68 5.51
CA GLY A 31 4.64 3.45 5.06
C GLY A 31 5.50 4.73 5.17
N PRO A 32 6.79 4.62 4.82
CA PRO A 32 7.73 5.73 4.99
C PRO A 32 7.58 6.85 3.96
N GLU A 33 6.83 6.61 2.90
CA GLU A 33 6.73 7.51 1.75
C GLU A 33 5.29 7.64 1.26
N ILE A 34 4.95 8.84 0.77
CA ILE A 34 3.72 9.05 0.01
C ILE A 34 4.07 8.83 -1.46
N LEU A 35 3.46 7.81 -2.07
CA LEU A 35 3.77 7.39 -3.44
C LEU A 35 2.54 7.53 -4.34
N SER A 36 2.76 8.05 -5.54
CA SER A 36 1.82 7.92 -6.66
C SER A 36 2.00 6.55 -7.32
N PHE A 37 1.06 6.14 -8.16
CA PHE A 37 1.23 4.91 -8.94
C PHE A 37 2.33 5.06 -10.01
N TYR A 38 2.64 6.27 -10.45
CA TYR A 38 3.81 6.54 -11.29
C TYR A 38 5.11 6.27 -10.54
N ASP A 39 5.20 6.71 -9.27
CA ASP A 39 6.36 6.46 -8.41
C ASP A 39 6.54 4.95 -8.17
N VAL A 40 5.43 4.24 -7.97
CA VAL A 40 5.43 2.78 -7.81
C VAL A 40 5.99 2.10 -9.06
N ALA A 41 5.51 2.47 -10.24
CA ALA A 41 5.99 1.91 -11.51
C ALA A 41 7.47 2.21 -11.74
N GLU A 42 7.92 3.42 -11.41
CA GLU A 42 9.33 3.81 -11.49
C GLU A 42 10.20 2.97 -10.55
N THR A 43 9.77 2.78 -9.31
CA THR A 43 10.50 1.97 -8.34
C THR A 43 10.62 0.52 -8.81
N PHE A 44 9.54 -0.09 -9.32
CA PHE A 44 9.59 -1.42 -9.93
C PHE A 44 10.57 -1.47 -11.11
N SER A 45 10.53 -0.46 -11.97
CA SER A 45 11.42 -0.40 -13.14
C SER A 45 12.88 -0.37 -12.74
N ASN A 46 13.22 0.44 -11.75
CA ASN A 46 14.59 0.61 -11.27
C ASN A 46 15.11 -0.65 -10.58
N VAL A 47 14.34 -1.24 -9.68
CA VAL A 47 14.76 -2.42 -8.92
C VAL A 47 14.86 -3.65 -9.81
N LEU A 48 13.89 -3.86 -10.70
CA LEU A 48 13.84 -5.04 -11.55
C LEU A 48 14.66 -4.90 -12.85
N ASN A 49 15.19 -3.72 -13.11
CA ASN A 49 15.94 -3.39 -14.32
C ASN A 49 15.15 -3.75 -15.60
N LYS A 50 13.88 -3.41 -15.62
CA LYS A 50 12.99 -3.57 -16.77
C LYS A 50 11.95 -2.45 -16.79
N THR A 51 11.35 -2.21 -17.94
CA THR A 51 10.33 -1.17 -18.07
C THR A 51 8.99 -1.64 -17.50
N VAL A 52 8.51 -0.94 -16.47
CA VAL A 52 7.18 -1.13 -15.90
C VAL A 52 6.46 0.22 -16.02
N ASN A 53 5.32 0.23 -16.68
CA ASN A 53 4.53 1.43 -16.92
C ASN A 53 3.23 1.39 -16.14
N TYR A 54 2.88 2.52 -15.52
CA TYR A 54 1.54 2.72 -14.99
C TYR A 54 0.62 3.24 -16.09
N ILE A 55 -0.52 2.60 -16.24
CA ILE A 55 -1.54 3.01 -17.19
C ILE A 55 -2.74 3.56 -16.39
N ASP A 56 -2.97 4.87 -16.52
CA ASP A 56 -4.08 5.53 -15.85
C ASP A 56 -5.37 5.31 -16.65
N LEU A 57 -6.10 4.25 -16.31
CA LEU A 57 -7.36 3.91 -16.96
C LEU A 57 -8.52 4.75 -16.40
N PRO A 58 -9.48 5.15 -17.25
CA PRO A 58 -10.76 5.67 -16.77
C PRO A 58 -11.46 4.63 -15.88
N MET A 59 -12.18 5.09 -14.83
CA MET A 59 -12.84 4.18 -13.89
C MET A 59 -13.76 3.16 -14.55
N PRO A 60 -14.59 3.51 -15.57
CA PRO A 60 -15.41 2.52 -16.25
C PRO A 60 -14.62 1.38 -16.90
N ALA A 61 -13.48 1.70 -17.54
CA ALA A 61 -12.60 0.70 -18.15
C ALA A 61 -11.94 -0.19 -17.09
N TYR A 62 -11.51 0.39 -16.00
CA TYR A 62 -10.92 -0.34 -14.88
C TYR A 62 -11.94 -1.28 -14.22
N LYS A 63 -13.16 -0.80 -14.00
CA LYS A 63 -14.26 -1.60 -13.46
C LYS A 63 -14.56 -2.81 -14.34
N GLU A 64 -14.56 -2.64 -15.66
CA GLU A 64 -14.78 -3.73 -16.62
C GLU A 64 -13.70 -4.81 -16.48
N ILE A 65 -12.42 -4.43 -16.36
CA ILE A 65 -11.32 -5.36 -16.16
C ILE A 65 -11.48 -6.11 -14.83
N LEU A 66 -11.73 -5.38 -13.75
CA LEU A 66 -11.90 -5.98 -12.42
C LEU A 66 -13.08 -6.93 -12.33
N SER A 67 -14.15 -6.70 -13.10
CA SER A 67 -15.34 -7.56 -13.09
C SER A 67 -15.04 -8.99 -13.50
N ASN A 68 -13.94 -9.23 -14.21
CA ASN A 68 -13.48 -10.58 -14.56
C ASN A 68 -12.90 -11.35 -13.37
N PHE A 69 -12.49 -10.65 -12.32
CA PHE A 69 -11.85 -11.23 -11.12
C PHE A 69 -12.73 -11.11 -9.88
N LEU A 70 -13.47 -10.02 -9.76
CA LEU A 70 -14.35 -9.73 -8.65
C LEU A 70 -15.80 -9.92 -9.07
N THR A 71 -16.33 -11.09 -8.80
CA THR A 71 -17.70 -11.46 -9.21
C THR A 71 -18.79 -10.96 -8.28
N ASN A 72 -18.44 -10.60 -7.04
CA ASN A 72 -19.37 -10.02 -6.09
C ASN A 72 -19.49 -8.51 -6.34
N GLN A 73 -20.72 -8.05 -6.67
CA GLN A 73 -20.98 -6.67 -7.04
C GLN A 73 -20.60 -5.68 -5.92
N TRP A 74 -20.93 -6.01 -4.68
CA TRP A 74 -20.57 -5.15 -3.54
C TRP A 74 -19.05 -4.97 -3.42
N HIS A 75 -18.32 -6.05 -3.57
CA HIS A 75 -16.84 -6.03 -3.50
C HIS A 75 -16.25 -5.20 -4.64
N LEU A 76 -16.76 -5.38 -5.84
CA LEU A 76 -16.33 -4.61 -7.01
C LEU A 76 -16.56 -3.11 -6.81
N ASP A 77 -17.76 -2.73 -6.36
CA ASP A 77 -18.10 -1.33 -6.13
C ASP A 77 -17.23 -0.72 -5.01
N ALA A 78 -16.98 -1.47 -3.94
CA ALA A 78 -16.11 -1.02 -2.85
C ALA A 78 -14.67 -0.76 -3.30
N VAL A 79 -14.12 -1.62 -4.15
CA VAL A 79 -12.77 -1.44 -4.71
C VAL A 79 -12.71 -0.21 -5.62
N ILE A 80 -13.73 0.00 -6.45
CA ILE A 80 -13.80 1.18 -7.32
C ILE A 80 -13.87 2.46 -6.49
N ASP A 81 -14.73 2.51 -5.47
CA ASP A 81 -14.83 3.67 -4.57
C ASP A 81 -13.48 3.97 -3.89
N LEU A 82 -12.75 2.93 -3.47
CA LEU A 82 -11.42 3.09 -2.88
C LEU A 82 -10.45 3.76 -3.87
N PHE A 83 -10.40 3.31 -5.11
CA PHE A 83 -9.48 3.86 -6.10
C PHE A 83 -9.89 5.27 -6.55
N GLU A 84 -11.18 5.58 -6.59
CA GLU A 84 -11.64 6.95 -6.80
C GLU A 84 -11.17 7.88 -5.68
N GLY A 85 -11.31 7.44 -4.43
CA GLY A 85 -10.79 8.18 -3.27
C GLY A 85 -9.29 8.41 -3.32
N ILE A 86 -8.52 7.42 -3.76
CA ILE A 86 -7.07 7.54 -3.97
C ILE A 86 -6.78 8.59 -5.07
N ARG A 87 -7.51 8.55 -6.16
CA ARG A 87 -7.35 9.50 -7.29
C ARG A 87 -7.62 10.93 -6.85
N GLU A 88 -8.58 11.14 -5.99
CA GLU A 88 -8.93 12.45 -5.43
C GLU A 88 -7.97 12.95 -4.34
N GLY A 89 -6.96 12.16 -3.98
CA GLY A 89 -5.97 12.52 -2.97
C GLY A 89 -6.42 12.28 -1.54
N GLY A 90 -7.49 11.53 -1.33
CA GLY A 90 -8.07 11.28 0.00
C GLY A 90 -7.23 10.43 0.94
N ILE A 91 -6.15 9.81 0.46
CA ILE A 91 -5.29 8.90 1.23
C ILE A 91 -3.82 9.32 1.11
N GLU A 92 -3.57 10.62 1.02
CA GLU A 92 -2.21 11.16 0.92
C GLU A 92 -1.70 11.64 2.28
N GLU A 93 -1.68 10.75 3.25
CA GLU A 93 -1.14 11.03 4.57
C GLU A 93 0.06 10.14 4.87
N LYS A 94 1.03 10.75 5.54
CA LYS A 94 2.19 10.06 6.10
C LYS A 94 2.25 10.36 7.59
N THR A 95 2.40 9.30 8.40
CA THR A 95 2.56 9.45 9.85
C THR A 95 3.90 8.85 10.28
N ASP A 96 4.41 9.31 11.43
CA ASP A 96 5.61 8.76 12.06
C ASP A 96 5.27 7.74 13.16
N THR A 97 4.01 7.34 13.23
CA THR A 97 3.49 6.45 14.28
C THR A 97 4.25 5.13 14.34
N TYR A 98 4.50 4.51 13.19
CA TYR A 98 5.25 3.26 13.15
C TYR A 98 6.64 3.42 13.77
N THR A 99 7.38 4.43 13.38
CA THR A 99 8.74 4.70 13.93
C THR A 99 8.70 4.98 15.41
N THR A 100 7.69 5.72 15.88
CA THR A 100 7.52 6.01 17.31
C THR A 100 7.24 4.74 18.11
N LEU A 101 6.39 3.84 17.61
CA LEU A 101 6.05 2.59 18.30
C LEU A 101 7.17 1.55 18.23
N MET A 102 7.83 1.41 17.08
CA MET A 102 8.73 0.31 16.80
C MET A 102 10.22 0.66 16.99
N GLY A 103 10.58 1.97 17.05
CA GLY A 103 11.96 2.41 17.17
C GLY A 103 12.77 2.29 15.88
N GLU A 104 12.16 1.92 14.77
CA GLU A 104 12.80 1.81 13.47
C GLU A 104 11.80 2.21 12.37
N PRO A 105 12.24 2.62 11.17
CA PRO A 105 11.32 2.97 10.10
C PRO A 105 10.64 1.73 9.52
N PRO A 106 9.42 1.88 8.96
CA PRO A 106 8.78 0.80 8.23
C PRO A 106 9.53 0.51 6.92
N LYS A 107 9.32 -0.67 6.34
CA LYS A 107 9.90 -1.04 5.04
C LYS A 107 9.45 -0.09 3.95
N SER A 108 10.39 0.29 3.08
CA SER A 108 10.07 1.02 1.86
C SER A 108 9.55 0.08 0.77
N LEU A 109 8.92 0.65 -0.25
CA LEU A 109 8.52 -0.11 -1.44
C LEU A 109 9.73 -0.74 -2.12
N GLU A 110 10.84 -0.01 -2.22
CA GLU A 110 12.08 -0.51 -2.81
C GLU A 110 12.57 -1.78 -2.09
N GLU A 111 12.64 -1.75 -0.76
CA GLU A 111 13.02 -2.91 0.05
C GLU A 111 12.09 -4.10 -0.17
N PHE A 112 10.78 -3.85 -0.22
CA PHE A 112 9.77 -4.87 -0.49
C PHE A 112 10.00 -5.53 -1.86
N ILE A 113 10.24 -4.74 -2.90
CA ILE A 113 10.45 -5.26 -4.25
C ILE A 113 11.74 -6.06 -4.33
N ILE A 114 12.81 -5.59 -3.68
CA ILE A 114 14.09 -6.32 -3.62
C ILE A 114 13.89 -7.69 -2.97
N GLU A 115 13.23 -7.76 -1.84
CA GLU A 115 12.96 -9.03 -1.14
C GLU A 115 12.12 -10.01 -1.96
N HIS A 116 11.20 -9.50 -2.77
CA HIS A 116 10.27 -10.31 -3.57
C HIS A 116 10.61 -10.33 -5.06
N SER A 117 11.81 -9.89 -5.43
CA SER A 117 12.22 -9.75 -6.83
C SER A 117 12.08 -11.05 -7.63
N PHE A 118 12.25 -12.20 -6.99
CA PHE A 118 12.09 -13.51 -7.62
C PHE A 118 10.67 -13.77 -8.15
N ILE A 119 9.65 -13.10 -7.57
CA ILE A 119 8.26 -13.21 -8.01
C ILE A 119 8.02 -12.34 -9.25
N PHE A 120 8.67 -11.19 -9.32
CA PHE A 120 8.41 -10.16 -10.34
C PHE A 120 9.31 -10.26 -11.58
N LYS A 121 10.33 -11.12 -11.59
CA LYS A 121 11.32 -11.17 -12.67
C LYS A 121 10.87 -11.93 -13.92
N ASN A 122 9.75 -12.53 -13.90
CA ASN A 122 9.25 -13.33 -15.04
C ASN A 122 8.45 -12.47 -16.03
#